data_ad8b7713c837936e9524978afd7d59e1
#
_entry.id   ad8b7713c837936e9524978afd7d59e1
#
_cell.length_a   1.000
_cell.length_b   1.000
_cell.length_c   1.000
_cell.angle_alpha   90.00
_cell.angle_beta   90.00
_cell.angle_gamma   90.00
#
_symmetry.space_group_name_H-M   'P 1'
#
loop_
_entity.id
_entity.type
_entity.pdbx_description
1 polymer ?
#
loop_
_entity_poly.entity_id
_entity_poly.type
_entity_poly.pdbx_seq_one_letter_code
_entity_poly.pdbx_strand_id
1 'polypeptide(L)'
;MLYKFRYLFFIVLILSVCSCNGKKEKQAPLADKDSLQKRLLTSDITLPGGFSSQTKITFDSNAISLFIQQRPGFKNYETRIRKFYANRKFAYAWYDQEGLIEQAGNLYNKISNIKEEGLPVELLYAAEFHRMMDDSAGTGFAKADPQIEIMITAQYFFYAVNVWSGMGTKAMQAMEWDLPQKKISYESLLDSLLEMPSSMFMVTEPVYRQYALLKNYLKKYREIEASGGWPLIQADKKVYRKGDTSIVIAAIRKRLFLTGDLTMDDQSPVFDQSLENATKNFQQRYGYIDNGEINSKLITELNYPVSKKIEQIIVNMERCRWLPVSLKGNYFIVNVPEFRFHAFENDSLAWSMNVVVGTSLNKTAI
;
A
#
# COMPACT_ATOMS: atom_id res chain seq x y z
N MET A 1 -63.50 27.18 -16.46
CA MET A 1 -64.04 27.79 -15.25
C MET A 1 -62.94 27.61 -14.19
N LEU A 2 -62.07 28.61 -14.05
CA LEU A 2 -62.07 29.66 -12.99
C LEU A 2 -62.17 29.04 -11.61
N TYR A 3 -61.15 29.10 -10.73
CA TYR A 3 -60.63 30.28 -10.03
C TYR A 3 -59.29 30.02 -9.33
N LYS A 4 -58.43 31.00 -9.36
CA LYS A 4 -57.25 31.28 -8.56
C LYS A 4 -57.63 31.42 -7.09
N PHE A 5 -56.71 31.05 -6.13
CA PHE A 5 -56.43 31.87 -4.98
C PHE A 5 -54.99 31.71 -4.48
N ARG A 6 -54.28 32.81 -4.43
CA ARG A 6 -53.00 33.09 -3.78
C ARG A 6 -53.29 33.32 -2.28
N TYR A 7 -52.49 32.74 -1.40
CA TYR A 7 -52.23 33.30 -0.09
C TYR A 7 -50.76 33.31 0.22
N LEU A 8 -50.25 34.54 0.28
CA LEU A 8 -48.98 34.96 0.80
C LEU A 8 -49.12 35.04 2.31
N PHE A 9 -48.35 34.25 3.07
CA PHE A 9 -48.23 34.45 4.52
C PHE A 9 -46.83 34.94 4.83
N PHE A 10 -46.70 36.23 5.13
CA PHE A 10 -45.57 36.85 5.80
C PHE A 10 -45.65 36.47 7.28
N ILE A 11 -44.64 35.74 7.78
CA ILE A 11 -44.42 35.67 9.24
C ILE A 11 -43.11 36.41 9.51
N VAL A 12 -43.29 37.59 10.11
CA VAL A 12 -42.22 38.34 10.78
C VAL A 12 -41.94 37.63 12.11
N LEU A 13 -40.78 37.02 12.25
CA LEU A 13 -40.30 36.53 13.53
C LEU A 13 -39.25 37.47 14.09
N ILE A 14 -39.61 38.05 15.22
CA ILE A 14 -38.82 38.98 16.03
C ILE A 14 -37.57 38.25 16.55
N LEU A 15 -36.39 38.79 16.23
CA LEU A 15 -35.11 38.40 16.79
C LEU A 15 -35.00 38.91 18.24
N SER A 16 -35.06 38.02 19.19
CA SER A 16 -34.53 38.27 20.53
C SER A 16 -33.04 37.96 20.57
N VAL A 17 -32.26 39.02 20.67
CA VAL A 17 -30.81 38.94 20.81
C VAL A 17 -30.48 38.51 22.24
N CYS A 18 -30.17 37.21 22.45
CA CYS A 18 -29.43 36.78 23.62
C CYS A 18 -27.95 36.75 23.27
N SER A 19 -27.24 37.76 23.75
CA SER A 19 -25.78 37.83 23.72
C SER A 19 -25.23 36.82 24.73
N CYS A 20 -24.81 35.63 24.24
CA CYS A 20 -23.87 34.77 24.94
C CYS A 20 -22.53 34.88 24.31
N ASN A 21 -21.61 35.50 25.03
CA ASN A 21 -20.17 35.64 24.69
C ASN A 21 -19.50 34.27 24.83
N GLY A 22 -19.72 33.38 23.87
CA GLY A 22 -18.98 32.15 23.71
C GLY A 22 -17.76 32.41 22.78
N LYS A 23 -16.56 32.37 23.34
CA LYS A 23 -15.34 32.33 22.56
C LYS A 23 -15.45 31.20 21.52
N LYS A 24 -15.62 31.55 20.25
CA LYS A 24 -15.41 30.59 19.15
C LYS A 24 -13.94 30.22 19.18
N GLU A 25 -13.63 29.04 19.67
CA GLU A 25 -12.39 28.37 19.30
C GLU A 25 -12.37 28.27 17.77
N LYS A 26 -11.45 29.01 17.16
CA LYS A 26 -11.11 28.85 15.76
C LYS A 26 -10.54 27.43 15.61
N GLN A 27 -11.34 26.51 15.08
CA GLN A 27 -10.79 25.28 14.54
C GLN A 27 -9.70 25.71 13.54
N ALA A 28 -8.47 25.36 13.86
CA ALA A 28 -7.35 25.53 12.94
C ALA A 28 -7.69 24.80 11.63
N PRO A 29 -7.49 25.40 10.46
CA PRO A 29 -7.70 24.70 9.21
C PRO A 29 -6.85 23.43 9.23
N LEU A 30 -7.44 22.29 8.87
CA LEU A 30 -6.72 21.05 8.63
C LEU A 30 -5.58 21.38 7.66
N ALA A 31 -4.36 21.35 8.18
CA ALA A 31 -3.18 21.62 7.38
C ALA A 31 -3.17 20.66 6.20
N ASP A 32 -3.17 21.24 5.01
CA ASP A 32 -3.05 20.49 3.77
C ASP A 32 -1.83 19.57 3.85
N LYS A 33 -2.03 18.26 3.65
CA LYS A 33 -0.95 17.28 3.71
C LYS A 33 0.21 17.61 2.76
N ASP A 34 -0.11 18.23 1.61
CA ASP A 34 0.90 18.70 0.66
C ASP A 34 1.72 19.88 1.21
N SER A 35 1.10 20.77 1.98
CA SER A 35 1.79 21.87 2.63
C SER A 35 2.64 21.42 3.82
N LEU A 36 2.21 20.38 4.54
CA LEU A 36 2.99 19.71 5.59
C LEU A 36 4.19 18.96 5.00
N GLN A 37 3.99 18.24 3.91
CA GLN A 37 5.05 17.55 3.18
C GLN A 37 6.06 18.52 2.59
N LYS A 38 5.60 19.66 2.04
CA LYS A 38 6.45 20.73 1.53
C LYS A 38 7.17 21.48 2.65
N ARG A 39 6.54 21.68 3.81
CA ARG A 39 7.18 22.27 5.02
C ARG A 39 8.20 21.32 5.63
N LEU A 40 7.95 20.01 5.66
CA LEU A 40 8.92 19.00 6.10
C LEU A 40 10.13 18.93 5.15
N LEU A 41 9.92 19.15 3.85
CA LEU A 41 10.99 19.22 2.84
C LEU A 41 11.78 20.54 2.86
N THR A 42 11.22 21.62 3.43
CA THR A 42 11.83 22.94 3.49
C THR A 42 12.23 23.38 4.90
N SER A 43 11.74 22.72 5.94
CA SER A 43 12.21 22.95 7.30
C SER A 43 13.52 22.20 7.49
N ASP A 44 14.58 22.93 7.61
CA ASP A 44 15.85 22.45 8.12
C ASP A 44 15.63 22.01 9.58
N ILE A 45 15.09 20.79 9.77
CA ILE A 45 15.06 20.14 11.06
C ILE A 45 16.47 19.58 11.27
N THR A 46 17.44 20.47 11.37
CA THR A 46 18.73 20.14 11.94
C THR A 46 18.53 19.89 13.43
N LEU A 47 18.24 18.64 13.77
CA LEU A 47 18.66 18.16 15.07
C LEU A 47 20.17 18.40 15.14
N PRO A 48 20.73 18.91 16.27
CA PRO A 48 22.17 19.04 16.45
C PRO A 48 22.80 17.64 16.25
N GLY A 49 23.58 17.47 15.16
CA GLY A 49 24.03 16.19 14.66
C GLY A 49 23.53 15.92 13.26
N GLY A 50 23.52 16.97 12.40
CA GLY A 50 22.82 17.01 11.12
C GLY A 50 23.11 15.83 10.22
N PHE A 51 22.03 15.20 9.76
CA PHE A 51 21.96 14.17 8.73
C PHE A 51 22.54 14.60 7.37
N SER A 52 22.93 15.87 7.21
CA SER A 52 23.48 16.44 5.97
C SER A 52 25.00 16.32 5.83
N SER A 53 25.72 15.84 6.85
CA SER A 53 27.17 15.65 6.76
C SER A 53 27.51 14.19 6.44
N GLN A 54 26.87 13.62 5.41
CA GLN A 54 27.43 12.43 4.76
C GLN A 54 28.89 12.70 4.47
N THR A 55 29.74 11.77 4.80
CA THR A 55 31.18 11.95 4.77
C THR A 55 31.64 12.42 3.38
N LYS A 56 32.54 13.39 3.30
CA LYS A 56 33.27 13.71 2.09
C LYS A 56 34.33 12.63 1.77
N ILE A 57 34.34 11.54 2.51
CA ILE A 57 35.25 10.39 2.33
C ILE A 57 34.77 9.64 1.09
N THR A 58 35.73 9.33 0.23
CA THR A 58 35.49 8.58 -1.01
C THR A 58 36.15 7.22 -0.93
N PHE A 59 35.65 6.27 -1.71
CA PHE A 59 36.29 4.98 -1.92
C PHE A 59 36.75 4.81 -3.36
N ASP A 60 37.67 3.88 -3.61
CA ASP A 60 38.17 3.57 -4.95
C ASP A 60 37.06 2.91 -5.80
N SER A 61 36.81 3.45 -6.99
CA SER A 61 35.86 2.90 -7.97
C SER A 61 36.10 1.43 -8.33
N ASN A 62 37.34 0.94 -8.24
CA ASN A 62 37.69 -0.44 -8.44
C ASN A 62 37.01 -1.39 -7.42
N ALA A 63 36.65 -0.89 -6.25
CA ALA A 63 35.93 -1.66 -5.24
C ALA A 63 34.60 -2.22 -5.79
N ILE A 64 33.92 -1.48 -6.70
CA ILE A 64 32.69 -1.97 -7.34
C ILE A 64 32.99 -3.18 -8.23
N SER A 65 34.07 -3.13 -9.01
CA SER A 65 34.46 -4.26 -9.86
C SER A 65 34.76 -5.52 -9.04
N LEU A 66 35.52 -5.37 -7.96
CA LEU A 66 35.86 -6.45 -7.05
C LEU A 66 34.62 -7.01 -6.35
N PHE A 67 33.72 -6.13 -5.90
CA PHE A 67 32.46 -6.52 -5.29
C PHE A 67 31.60 -7.38 -6.23
N ILE A 68 31.41 -6.95 -7.48
CA ILE A 68 30.63 -7.67 -8.50
C ILE A 68 31.30 -9.01 -8.88
N GLN A 69 32.62 -9.03 -8.98
CA GLN A 69 33.35 -10.27 -9.26
C GLN A 69 33.12 -11.33 -8.17
N GLN A 70 33.14 -10.92 -6.92
CA GLN A 70 32.86 -11.80 -5.77
C GLN A 70 31.39 -12.18 -5.65
N ARG A 71 30.48 -11.34 -6.16
CA ARG A 71 29.02 -11.51 -6.05
C ARG A 71 28.34 -11.34 -7.43
N PRO A 72 28.53 -12.32 -8.35
CA PRO A 72 28.04 -12.22 -9.73
C PRO A 72 26.51 -12.10 -9.83
N GLY A 73 25.73 -12.47 -8.81
CA GLY A 73 24.29 -12.27 -8.75
C GLY A 73 23.88 -10.81 -8.87
N PHE A 74 24.76 -9.86 -8.51
CA PHE A 74 24.50 -8.43 -8.65
C PHE A 74 24.94 -7.84 -10.01
N LYS A 75 25.43 -8.65 -10.95
CA LYS A 75 25.91 -8.17 -12.27
C LYS A 75 24.89 -7.31 -13.01
N ASN A 76 23.62 -7.66 -12.94
CA ASN A 76 22.54 -6.92 -13.60
C ASN A 76 22.31 -5.51 -13.03
N TYR A 77 22.84 -5.24 -11.84
CA TYR A 77 22.68 -3.95 -11.13
C TYR A 77 23.96 -3.09 -11.21
N GLU A 78 25.06 -3.63 -11.74
CA GLU A 78 26.37 -2.96 -11.78
C GLU A 78 26.31 -1.57 -12.43
N THR A 79 25.63 -1.45 -13.57
CA THR A 79 25.50 -0.16 -14.27
C THR A 79 24.81 0.90 -13.40
N ARG A 80 23.79 0.50 -12.63
CA ARG A 80 23.07 1.40 -11.71
C ARG A 80 23.94 1.80 -10.53
N ILE A 81 24.64 0.84 -9.94
CA ILE A 81 25.58 1.07 -8.83
C ILE A 81 26.67 2.06 -9.28
N ARG A 82 27.29 1.83 -10.42
CA ARG A 82 28.33 2.73 -10.96
C ARG A 82 27.80 4.13 -11.23
N LYS A 83 26.61 4.24 -11.85
CA LYS A 83 25.97 5.53 -12.13
C LYS A 83 25.68 6.31 -10.86
N PHE A 84 25.12 5.66 -9.85
CA PHE A 84 24.84 6.26 -8.55
C PHE A 84 26.10 6.83 -7.90
N TYR A 85 27.17 6.02 -7.79
CA TYR A 85 28.43 6.48 -7.19
C TYR A 85 29.21 7.48 -8.06
N ALA A 86 29.16 7.37 -9.39
CA ALA A 86 29.77 8.38 -10.26
C ALA A 86 29.15 9.76 -10.06
N ASN A 87 27.82 9.86 -9.92
CA ASN A 87 27.12 11.11 -9.62
C ASN A 87 27.59 11.71 -8.27
N ARG A 88 27.93 10.87 -7.31
CA ARG A 88 28.41 11.26 -5.96
C ARG A 88 29.94 11.38 -5.88
N LYS A 89 30.67 11.27 -7.00
CA LYS A 89 32.15 11.26 -7.03
C LYS A 89 32.73 10.18 -6.09
N PHE A 90 32.08 9.04 -6.01
CA PHE A 90 32.41 7.90 -5.15
C PHE A 90 32.45 8.20 -3.65
N ALA A 91 31.75 9.24 -3.19
CA ALA A 91 31.52 9.48 -1.78
C ALA A 91 30.60 8.39 -1.20
N TYR A 92 30.86 8.00 0.05
CA TYR A 92 30.00 7.08 0.78
C TYR A 92 28.57 7.67 0.92
N ALA A 93 27.58 6.83 0.79
CA ALA A 93 26.16 7.16 0.89
C ALA A 93 25.54 6.72 2.22
N TRP A 94 26.04 5.62 2.78
CA TRP A 94 25.47 4.95 3.94
C TRP A 94 26.25 5.16 5.23
N TYR A 95 27.29 5.99 5.19
CA TYR A 95 28.11 6.32 6.34
C TYR A 95 28.15 7.82 6.61
N ASP A 96 28.17 8.19 7.87
CA ASP A 96 28.51 9.50 8.38
C ASP A 96 29.75 9.42 9.31
N GLN A 97 29.93 10.42 10.17
CA GLN A 97 31.06 10.46 11.11
C GLN A 97 30.89 9.45 12.26
N GLU A 98 29.67 8.98 12.51
CA GLU A 98 29.33 8.10 13.63
C GLU A 98 29.22 6.62 13.19
N GLY A 99 29.24 6.35 11.89
CA GLY A 99 29.13 5.01 11.32
C GLY A 99 28.05 4.89 10.25
N LEU A 100 27.31 3.77 10.25
CA LEU A 100 26.18 3.61 9.34
C LEU A 100 25.01 4.53 9.74
N ILE A 101 24.48 5.26 8.75
CA ILE A 101 23.32 6.13 8.96
C ILE A 101 22.05 5.31 9.23
N GLU A 102 21.08 5.91 9.90
CA GLU A 102 19.81 5.26 10.26
C GLU A 102 19.04 4.71 9.06
N GLN A 103 19.12 5.40 7.90
CA GLN A 103 18.51 4.96 6.65
C GLN A 103 19.04 3.59 6.18
N ALA A 104 20.31 3.25 6.48
CA ALA A 104 20.86 1.93 6.17
C ALA A 104 20.17 0.82 6.96
N GLY A 105 19.95 1.03 8.27
CA GLY A 105 19.20 0.11 9.12
C GLY A 105 17.74 -0.05 8.69
N ASN A 106 17.09 1.06 8.34
CA ASN A 106 15.71 1.05 7.85
C ASN A 106 15.57 0.28 6.52
N LEU A 107 16.52 0.50 5.58
CA LEU A 107 16.56 -0.24 4.33
C LEU A 107 16.81 -1.73 4.57
N TYR A 108 17.74 -2.07 5.45
CA TYR A 108 18.03 -3.45 5.83
C TYR A 108 16.76 -4.16 6.35
N ASN A 109 16.04 -3.56 7.29
CA ASN A 109 14.80 -4.11 7.82
C ASN A 109 13.74 -4.31 6.72
N LYS A 110 13.59 -3.34 5.81
CA LYS A 110 12.65 -3.42 4.69
C LYS A 110 13.01 -4.56 3.74
N ILE A 111 14.26 -4.67 3.34
CA ILE A 111 14.76 -5.68 2.40
C ILE A 111 14.70 -7.08 3.00
N SER A 112 15.03 -7.23 4.29
CA SER A 112 14.96 -8.51 5.00
C SER A 112 13.54 -9.10 5.02
N ASN A 113 12.53 -8.25 4.93
CA ASN A 113 11.12 -8.62 4.88
C ASN A 113 10.55 -8.68 3.45
N ILE A 114 11.39 -8.86 2.41
CA ILE A 114 10.97 -8.86 0.99
C ILE A 114 9.83 -9.86 0.68
N LYS A 115 9.73 -10.94 1.44
CA LYS A 115 8.64 -11.93 1.30
C LYS A 115 7.25 -11.32 1.54
N GLU A 116 7.17 -10.24 2.33
CA GLU A 116 5.90 -9.53 2.57
C GLU A 116 5.39 -8.80 1.31
N GLU A 117 6.26 -8.58 0.33
CA GLU A 117 5.91 -7.94 -0.94
C GLU A 117 5.12 -8.86 -1.90
N GLY A 118 4.87 -10.10 -1.50
CA GLY A 118 4.09 -11.05 -2.30
C GLY A 118 4.81 -11.59 -3.54
N LEU A 119 6.11 -11.39 -3.63
CA LEU A 119 6.92 -11.84 -4.76
C LEU A 119 7.64 -13.15 -4.45
N PRO A 120 7.78 -14.06 -5.43
CA PRO A 120 8.56 -15.29 -5.30
C PRO A 120 10.06 -15.00 -5.52
N VAL A 121 10.60 -14.01 -4.81
CA VAL A 121 12.02 -13.63 -4.88
C VAL A 121 12.68 -13.83 -3.54
N GLU A 122 13.89 -14.32 -3.57
CA GLU A 122 14.75 -14.45 -2.41
C GLU A 122 15.88 -13.42 -2.48
N LEU A 123 16.29 -12.94 -1.30
CA LEU A 123 17.35 -11.95 -1.20
C LEU A 123 18.68 -12.56 -1.64
N LEU A 124 19.36 -11.89 -2.56
CA LEU A 124 20.69 -12.31 -2.99
C LEU A 124 21.68 -12.16 -1.83
N TYR A 125 22.50 -13.18 -1.60
CA TYR A 125 23.54 -13.19 -0.55
C TYR A 125 22.99 -12.82 0.84
N ALA A 126 21.77 -13.27 1.18
CA ALA A 126 21.07 -12.91 2.40
C ALA A 126 21.89 -13.12 3.67
N ALA A 127 22.48 -14.32 3.85
CA ALA A 127 23.27 -14.64 5.03
C ALA A 127 24.52 -13.76 5.18
N GLU A 128 25.16 -13.41 4.07
CA GLU A 128 26.30 -12.49 4.05
C GLU A 128 25.86 -11.07 4.39
N PHE A 129 24.76 -10.61 3.80
CA PHE A 129 24.20 -9.28 4.07
C PHE A 129 23.82 -9.13 5.54
N HIS A 130 23.14 -10.11 6.14
CA HIS A 130 22.77 -10.11 7.55
C HIS A 130 24.03 -10.00 8.43
N ARG A 131 25.04 -10.85 8.19
CA ARG A 131 26.29 -10.80 8.96
C ARG A 131 26.98 -9.43 8.85
N MET A 132 27.08 -8.85 7.65
CA MET A 132 27.69 -7.53 7.45
C MET A 132 26.96 -6.43 8.24
N MET A 133 25.62 -6.47 8.28
CA MET A 133 24.84 -5.50 9.04
C MET A 133 24.94 -5.69 10.54
N ASP A 134 24.95 -6.95 11.02
CA ASP A 134 25.07 -7.29 12.43
C ASP A 134 26.46 -6.92 12.98
N ASP A 135 27.52 -7.22 12.22
CA ASP A 135 28.91 -6.87 12.59
C ASP A 135 29.09 -5.35 12.68
N SER A 136 28.39 -4.59 11.79
CA SER A 136 28.46 -3.13 11.77
C SER A 136 27.71 -2.48 12.93
N ALA A 137 26.66 -3.10 13.45
CA ALA A 137 25.86 -2.59 14.56
C ALA A 137 26.57 -2.72 15.92
N GLY A 138 27.52 -3.67 16.02
CA GLY A 138 28.25 -3.94 17.28
C GLY A 138 29.50 -3.09 17.54
N THR A 139 30.01 -2.43 16.51
CA THR A 139 31.26 -1.66 16.59
C THR A 139 30.98 -0.17 16.53
N GLY A 140 30.73 0.47 17.65
CA GLY A 140 30.65 1.94 17.71
C GLY A 140 31.88 2.56 17.00
N PHE A 141 31.64 3.49 16.04
CA PHE A 141 32.66 4.15 15.21
C PHE A 141 33.38 3.20 14.22
N ALA A 142 32.67 2.28 13.58
CA ALA A 142 33.25 1.46 12.53
C ALA A 142 33.77 2.33 11.38
N LYS A 143 35.03 2.12 11.00
CA LYS A 143 35.61 2.72 9.79
C LYS A 143 34.74 2.36 8.59
N ALA A 144 34.39 3.36 7.77
CA ALA A 144 33.60 3.14 6.56
C ALA A 144 34.22 2.02 5.68
N ASP A 145 33.40 1.00 5.37
CA ASP A 145 33.81 -0.17 4.60
C ASP A 145 33.15 -0.13 3.19
N PRO A 146 33.95 -0.10 2.09
CA PRO A 146 33.41 -0.11 0.74
C PRO A 146 32.57 -1.36 0.44
N GLN A 147 32.85 -2.51 1.05
CA GLN A 147 32.09 -3.74 0.78
C GLN A 147 30.69 -3.67 1.36
N ILE A 148 30.54 -3.13 2.56
CA ILE A 148 29.23 -2.91 3.20
C ILE A 148 28.46 -1.81 2.46
N GLU A 149 29.10 -0.70 2.15
CA GLU A 149 28.58 0.40 1.37
C GLU A 149 27.94 -0.07 0.05
N ILE A 150 28.72 -0.83 -0.74
CA ILE A 150 28.27 -1.35 -2.04
C ILE A 150 27.22 -2.45 -1.86
N MET A 151 27.32 -3.28 -0.81
CA MET A 151 26.32 -4.30 -0.51
C MET A 151 24.95 -3.68 -0.26
N ILE A 152 24.84 -2.65 0.57
CA ILE A 152 23.58 -1.97 0.88
C ILE A 152 22.99 -1.36 -0.41
N THR A 153 23.81 -0.70 -1.22
CA THR A 153 23.39 -0.12 -2.51
C THR A 153 22.96 -1.19 -3.51
N ALA A 154 23.67 -2.32 -3.59
CA ALA A 154 23.32 -3.44 -4.47
C ALA A 154 21.98 -4.07 -4.07
N GLN A 155 21.75 -4.26 -2.78
CA GLN A 155 20.48 -4.74 -2.22
C GLN A 155 19.35 -3.74 -2.46
N TYR A 156 19.60 -2.43 -2.36
CA TYR A 156 18.61 -1.43 -2.72
C TYR A 156 18.18 -1.57 -4.18
N PHE A 157 19.12 -1.65 -5.13
CA PHE A 157 18.75 -1.80 -6.54
C PHE A 157 18.08 -3.14 -6.83
N PHE A 158 18.52 -4.21 -6.17
CA PHE A 158 17.84 -5.50 -6.24
C PHE A 158 16.37 -5.35 -5.79
N TYR A 159 16.15 -4.76 -4.63
CA TYR A 159 14.79 -4.52 -4.09
C TYR A 159 13.98 -3.60 -5.02
N ALA A 160 14.51 -2.46 -5.40
CA ALA A 160 13.83 -1.47 -6.23
C ALA A 160 13.37 -2.04 -7.59
N VAL A 161 14.23 -2.81 -8.24
CA VAL A 161 13.92 -3.41 -9.53
C VAL A 161 12.92 -4.56 -9.40
N ASN A 162 13.02 -5.41 -8.38
CA ASN A 162 12.11 -6.55 -8.24
C ASN A 162 10.78 -6.15 -7.61
N VAL A 163 10.78 -5.22 -6.64
CA VAL A 163 9.57 -4.87 -5.88
C VAL A 163 8.79 -3.73 -6.53
N TRP A 164 9.46 -2.68 -7.03
CA TRP A 164 8.75 -1.48 -7.46
C TRP A 164 8.52 -1.37 -8.97
N SER A 165 9.32 -2.07 -9.81
CA SER A 165 9.12 -1.97 -11.25
C SER A 165 7.98 -2.83 -11.78
N GLY A 166 7.64 -3.89 -11.07
CA GLY A 166 6.68 -4.88 -11.54
C GLY A 166 7.20 -5.75 -12.69
N MET A 167 6.34 -6.56 -13.28
CA MET A 167 6.67 -7.44 -14.40
C MET A 167 7.12 -6.65 -15.62
N GLY A 168 8.07 -7.21 -16.37
CA GLY A 168 8.58 -6.57 -17.58
C GLY A 168 7.56 -6.51 -18.71
N THR A 169 7.79 -5.61 -19.68
CA THR A 169 6.90 -5.33 -20.82
C THR A 169 6.43 -6.59 -21.55
N LYS A 170 7.29 -7.60 -21.72
CA LYS A 170 6.91 -8.86 -22.38
C LYS A 170 5.80 -9.62 -21.66
N ALA A 171 5.85 -9.65 -20.31
CA ALA A 171 4.84 -10.31 -19.51
C ALA A 171 3.51 -9.53 -19.54
N MET A 172 3.58 -8.19 -19.56
CA MET A 172 2.40 -7.34 -19.70
C MET A 172 1.72 -7.54 -21.05
N GLN A 173 2.49 -7.55 -22.14
CA GLN A 173 1.97 -7.81 -23.49
C GLN A 173 1.32 -9.20 -23.60
N ALA A 174 1.90 -10.22 -22.96
CA ALA A 174 1.32 -11.56 -22.91
C ALA A 174 -0.03 -11.61 -22.17
N MET A 175 -0.28 -10.64 -21.30
CA MET A 175 -1.58 -10.49 -20.60
C MET A 175 -2.54 -9.51 -21.29
N GLU A 176 -2.17 -9.01 -22.47
CA GLU A 176 -2.95 -8.01 -23.22
C GLU A 176 -3.16 -6.70 -22.43
N TRP A 177 -2.12 -6.28 -21.68
CA TRP A 177 -2.17 -5.08 -20.86
C TRP A 177 -1.34 -3.98 -21.49
N ASP A 178 -1.99 -2.94 -21.98
CA ASP A 178 -1.38 -1.79 -22.66
C ASP A 178 -1.09 -0.60 -21.74
N LEU A 179 -0.90 -0.85 -20.45
CA LEU A 179 -0.57 0.22 -19.52
C LEU A 179 0.87 0.71 -19.74
N PRO A 180 1.07 2.03 -19.87
CA PRO A 180 2.40 2.58 -20.02
C PRO A 180 3.20 2.35 -18.71
N GLN A 181 4.38 1.74 -18.85
CA GLN A 181 5.26 1.58 -17.69
C GLN A 181 5.72 2.95 -17.17
N LYS A 182 5.65 3.13 -15.85
CA LYS A 182 6.21 4.30 -15.20
C LYS A 182 7.74 4.31 -15.36
N LYS A 183 8.28 5.46 -15.74
CA LYS A 183 9.73 5.66 -15.86
C LYS A 183 10.24 6.25 -14.56
N ILE A 184 10.93 5.46 -13.74
CA ILE A 184 11.53 5.89 -12.48
C ILE A 184 13.05 5.73 -12.58
N SER A 185 13.78 6.80 -12.25
CA SER A 185 15.22 6.70 -11.98
C SER A 185 15.38 6.25 -10.53
N TYR A 186 15.71 4.98 -10.32
CA TYR A 186 15.97 4.45 -8.98
C TYR A 186 17.23 5.06 -8.36
N GLU A 187 18.17 5.51 -9.17
CA GLU A 187 19.37 6.23 -8.74
C GLU A 187 18.97 7.57 -8.10
N SER A 188 18.17 8.38 -8.79
CA SER A 188 17.69 9.67 -8.27
C SER A 188 16.72 9.50 -7.08
N LEU A 189 15.94 8.40 -7.08
CA LEU A 189 15.08 8.08 -5.95
C LEU A 189 15.92 7.76 -4.71
N LEU A 190 17.02 7.01 -4.85
CA LEU A 190 17.91 6.72 -3.74
C LEU A 190 18.54 8.00 -3.19
N ASP A 191 19.04 8.90 -4.05
CA ASP A 191 19.57 10.20 -3.60
C ASP A 191 18.52 10.96 -2.79
N SER A 192 17.27 11.05 -3.29
CA SER A 192 16.18 11.72 -2.58
C SER A 192 15.85 11.05 -1.24
N LEU A 193 15.86 9.71 -1.17
CA LEU A 193 15.58 8.97 0.05
C LEU A 193 16.67 9.17 1.10
N LEU A 194 17.93 9.31 0.69
CA LEU A 194 19.06 9.56 1.61
C LEU A 194 19.02 10.98 2.20
N GLU A 195 18.42 11.93 1.49
CA GLU A 195 18.24 13.32 1.97
C GLU A 195 17.02 13.49 2.88
N MET A 196 16.10 12.51 2.89
CA MET A 196 14.90 12.55 3.72
C MET A 196 15.17 12.14 5.16
N PRO A 197 14.38 12.62 6.13
CA PRO A 197 14.37 12.03 7.47
C PRO A 197 14.14 10.51 7.41
N SER A 198 14.82 9.77 8.27
CA SER A 198 14.78 8.30 8.28
C SER A 198 13.35 7.73 8.38
N SER A 199 12.46 8.41 9.12
CA SER A 199 11.05 8.05 9.23
C SER A 199 10.29 8.12 7.90
N MET A 200 10.69 9.00 6.99
CA MET A 200 10.08 9.15 5.65
C MET A 200 10.61 8.10 4.67
N PHE A 201 11.83 7.61 4.88
CA PHE A 201 12.44 6.56 4.05
C PHE A 201 11.58 5.29 3.97
N MET A 202 10.95 4.91 5.07
CA MET A 202 10.14 3.69 5.17
C MET A 202 8.79 3.77 4.45
N VAL A 203 8.22 4.98 4.34
CA VAL A 203 6.86 5.18 3.80
C VAL A 203 6.83 5.66 2.36
N THR A 204 7.99 6.10 1.83
CA THR A 204 8.08 6.61 0.45
C THR A 204 8.35 5.47 -0.52
N GLU A 205 7.29 4.92 -1.09
CA GLU A 205 7.37 3.88 -2.12
C GLU A 205 6.82 4.38 -3.45
N PRO A 206 7.53 4.14 -4.58
CA PRO A 206 7.09 4.59 -5.89
C PRO A 206 6.06 3.63 -6.51
N VAL A 207 5.04 3.29 -5.75
CA VAL A 207 3.93 2.41 -6.14
C VAL A 207 2.59 3.11 -5.91
N TYR A 208 1.54 2.63 -6.57
CA TYR A 208 0.21 3.23 -6.40
C TYR A 208 -0.29 3.10 -4.96
N ARG A 209 -0.95 4.14 -4.45
CA ARG A 209 -1.36 4.29 -3.04
C ARG A 209 -2.07 3.08 -2.40
N GLN A 210 -2.77 2.26 -3.19
CA GLN A 210 -3.46 1.06 -2.69
C GLN A 210 -2.52 -0.09 -2.36
N TYR A 211 -1.27 -0.04 -2.82
CA TYR A 211 -0.28 -1.11 -2.59
C TYR A 211 -0.09 -1.43 -1.10
N ALA A 212 0.09 -0.40 -0.28
CA ALA A 212 0.29 -0.56 1.17
C ALA A 212 -0.92 -1.21 1.86
N LEU A 213 -2.14 -0.87 1.44
CA LEU A 213 -3.37 -1.51 1.94
C LEU A 213 -3.43 -2.97 1.56
N LEU A 214 -3.12 -3.30 0.30
CA LEU A 214 -3.08 -4.69 -0.18
C LEU A 214 -2.01 -5.52 0.54
N LYS A 215 -0.85 -4.94 0.83
CA LYS A 215 0.21 -5.59 1.61
C LYS A 215 -0.27 -5.96 3.02
N ASN A 216 -1.00 -5.05 3.70
CA ASN A 216 -1.60 -5.34 5.00
C ASN A 216 -2.63 -6.49 4.93
N TYR A 217 -3.45 -6.50 3.88
CA TYR A 217 -4.38 -7.61 3.65
C TYR A 217 -3.65 -8.91 3.32
N LEU A 218 -2.57 -8.87 2.53
CA LEU A 218 -1.75 -10.05 2.24
C LEU A 218 -1.21 -10.67 3.52
N LYS A 219 -0.66 -9.87 4.41
CA LYS A 219 -0.18 -10.33 5.72
C LYS A 219 -1.30 -11.01 6.50
N LYS A 220 -2.44 -10.34 6.67
CA LYS A 220 -3.62 -10.87 7.37
C LYS A 220 -4.09 -12.21 6.79
N TYR A 221 -4.21 -12.31 5.48
CA TYR A 221 -4.70 -13.54 4.84
C TYR A 221 -3.68 -14.68 4.92
N ARG A 222 -2.39 -14.40 4.90
CA ARG A 222 -1.33 -15.38 5.16
C ARG A 222 -1.35 -15.89 6.61
N GLU A 223 -1.62 -15.04 7.58
CA GLU A 223 -1.82 -15.43 8.98
C GLU A 223 -3.03 -16.36 9.13
N ILE A 224 -4.14 -16.06 8.45
CA ILE A 224 -5.33 -16.92 8.41
C ILE A 224 -4.97 -18.26 7.76
N GLU A 225 -4.26 -18.27 6.63
CA GLU A 225 -3.84 -19.50 5.95
C GLU A 225 -2.92 -20.35 6.82
N ALA A 226 -1.92 -19.74 7.47
CA ALA A 226 -1.00 -20.41 8.39
C ALA A 226 -1.71 -21.01 9.61
N SER A 227 -2.84 -20.41 10.02
CA SER A 227 -3.69 -20.93 11.11
C SER A 227 -4.67 -22.04 10.65
N GLY A 228 -4.51 -22.54 9.42
CA GLY A 228 -5.37 -23.59 8.85
C GLY A 228 -6.53 -23.09 7.98
N GLY A 229 -6.57 -21.77 7.70
CA GLY A 229 -7.60 -21.17 6.86
C GLY A 229 -8.96 -21.07 7.56
N TRP A 230 -10.02 -21.16 6.79
CA TRP A 230 -11.39 -21.21 7.30
C TRP A 230 -12.10 -22.46 6.83
N PRO A 231 -12.92 -23.09 7.70
CA PRO A 231 -13.68 -24.28 7.36
C PRO A 231 -14.77 -23.96 6.34
N LEU A 232 -15.11 -24.96 5.53
CA LEU A 232 -16.22 -24.88 4.58
C LEU A 232 -17.55 -24.74 5.34
N ILE A 233 -18.34 -23.74 4.97
CA ILE A 233 -19.68 -23.52 5.49
C ILE A 233 -20.65 -24.35 4.64
N GLN A 234 -21.27 -25.37 5.26
CA GLN A 234 -22.30 -26.19 4.65
C GLN A 234 -23.67 -25.63 5.06
N ALA A 235 -24.36 -24.98 4.11
CA ALA A 235 -25.65 -24.36 4.38
C ALA A 235 -26.74 -25.42 4.58
N ASP A 236 -27.56 -25.26 5.64
CA ASP A 236 -28.74 -26.07 5.94
C ASP A 236 -30.05 -25.39 5.49
N LYS A 237 -29.96 -24.14 5.02
CA LYS A 237 -31.07 -23.32 4.51
C LYS A 237 -30.69 -22.60 3.21
N LYS A 238 -31.70 -22.20 2.44
CA LYS A 238 -31.48 -21.38 1.22
C LYS A 238 -31.09 -19.93 1.54
N VAL A 239 -31.59 -19.39 2.64
CA VAL A 239 -31.36 -18.00 3.09
C VAL A 239 -31.37 -17.93 4.61
N TYR A 240 -30.42 -17.20 5.17
CA TYR A 240 -30.37 -16.85 6.58
C TYR A 240 -30.69 -15.37 6.75
N ARG A 241 -31.53 -15.05 7.75
CA ARG A 241 -32.00 -13.69 8.07
C ARG A 241 -31.93 -13.45 9.56
N LYS A 242 -31.97 -12.18 9.95
CA LYS A 242 -32.09 -11.79 11.36
C LYS A 242 -33.27 -12.50 12.04
N GLY A 243 -33.00 -13.07 13.21
CA GLY A 243 -33.95 -13.88 13.98
C GLY A 243 -33.80 -15.39 13.75
N ASP A 244 -33.07 -15.82 12.70
CA ASP A 244 -32.79 -17.24 12.47
C ASP A 244 -31.82 -17.79 13.54
N THR A 245 -31.94 -19.09 13.80
CA THR A 245 -31.02 -19.84 14.66
C THR A 245 -30.57 -21.10 13.93
N SER A 246 -29.26 -21.32 13.85
CA SER A 246 -28.62 -22.50 13.27
C SER A 246 -27.15 -22.57 13.68
N ILE A 247 -26.60 -23.76 13.79
CA ILE A 247 -25.17 -23.98 14.03
C ILE A 247 -24.31 -23.40 12.86
N VAL A 248 -24.87 -23.35 11.66
CA VAL A 248 -24.22 -22.75 10.49
C VAL A 248 -23.98 -21.25 10.69
N ILE A 249 -24.85 -20.57 11.43
CA ILE A 249 -24.70 -19.14 11.73
C ILE A 249 -23.45 -18.89 12.57
N ALA A 250 -23.11 -19.76 13.51
CA ALA A 250 -21.86 -19.66 14.26
C ALA A 250 -20.63 -19.78 13.35
N ALA A 251 -20.67 -20.68 12.36
CA ALA A 251 -19.58 -20.80 11.36
C ALA A 251 -19.48 -19.56 10.47
N ILE A 252 -20.62 -18.98 10.05
CA ILE A 252 -20.66 -17.72 9.29
C ILE A 252 -20.09 -16.57 10.13
N ARG A 253 -20.47 -16.49 11.40
CA ARG A 253 -20.00 -15.47 12.35
C ARG A 253 -18.48 -15.51 12.48
N LYS A 254 -17.92 -16.70 12.72
CA LYS A 254 -16.48 -16.92 12.76
C LYS A 254 -15.79 -16.49 11.45
N ARG A 255 -16.38 -16.81 10.31
CA ARG A 255 -15.83 -16.44 8.99
C ARG A 255 -15.78 -14.92 8.77
N LEU A 256 -16.86 -14.20 9.14
CA LEU A 256 -16.92 -12.74 9.04
C LEU A 256 -16.01 -12.07 10.07
N PHE A 257 -15.80 -12.65 11.25
CA PHE A 257 -14.82 -12.19 12.22
C PHE A 257 -13.38 -12.31 11.67
N LEU A 258 -13.00 -13.45 11.11
CA LEU A 258 -11.68 -13.66 10.52
C LEU A 258 -11.36 -12.63 9.42
N THR A 259 -12.35 -12.24 8.62
CA THR A 259 -12.17 -11.22 7.59
C THR A 259 -12.29 -9.79 8.07
N GLY A 260 -12.72 -9.59 9.34
CA GLY A 260 -12.83 -8.28 9.98
C GLY A 260 -14.12 -7.53 9.62
N ASP A 261 -15.12 -8.22 9.08
CA ASP A 261 -16.45 -7.67 8.86
C ASP A 261 -17.26 -7.67 10.16
N LEU A 262 -16.97 -8.60 11.07
CA LEU A 262 -17.49 -8.69 12.43
C LEU A 262 -16.39 -8.36 13.44
N THR A 263 -16.70 -7.58 14.46
CA THR A 263 -15.72 -7.13 15.47
C THR A 263 -15.46 -8.15 16.57
N MET A 264 -16.43 -9.02 16.86
CA MET A 264 -16.33 -10.04 17.91
C MET A 264 -17.06 -11.32 17.48
N ASP A 265 -16.41 -12.46 17.69
CA ASP A 265 -16.99 -13.78 17.51
C ASP A 265 -17.37 -14.36 18.88
N ASP A 266 -18.67 -14.32 19.21
CA ASP A 266 -19.24 -14.88 20.42
C ASP A 266 -19.74 -16.33 20.23
N GLN A 267 -19.49 -16.91 19.04
CA GLN A 267 -19.91 -18.24 18.65
C GLN A 267 -21.44 -18.47 18.71
N SER A 268 -22.22 -17.40 18.79
CA SER A 268 -23.68 -17.47 18.88
C SER A 268 -24.29 -18.10 17.62
N PRO A 269 -25.21 -19.08 17.76
CA PRO A 269 -25.95 -19.64 16.64
C PRO A 269 -27.10 -18.74 16.16
N VAL A 270 -27.29 -17.57 16.78
CA VAL A 270 -28.40 -16.65 16.50
C VAL A 270 -27.95 -15.60 15.48
N PHE A 271 -28.76 -15.37 14.46
CA PHE A 271 -28.59 -14.27 13.53
C PHE A 271 -29.14 -12.98 14.14
N ASP A 272 -28.29 -12.27 14.87
CA ASP A 272 -28.60 -11.03 15.55
C ASP A 272 -28.31 -9.79 14.71
N GLN A 273 -28.50 -8.60 15.28
CA GLN A 273 -28.25 -7.32 14.63
C GLN A 273 -26.77 -7.14 14.27
N SER A 274 -25.85 -7.65 15.09
CA SER A 274 -24.42 -7.52 14.85
C SER A 274 -23.99 -8.31 13.63
N LEU A 275 -24.52 -9.51 13.45
CA LEU A 275 -24.27 -10.35 12.28
C LEU A 275 -24.93 -9.78 11.01
N GLU A 276 -26.13 -9.19 11.12
CA GLU A 276 -26.77 -8.49 10.00
C GLU A 276 -25.89 -7.33 9.50
N ASN A 277 -25.37 -6.51 10.42
CA ASN A 277 -24.48 -5.41 10.07
C ASN A 277 -23.18 -5.91 9.44
N ALA A 278 -22.56 -6.94 10.01
CA ALA A 278 -21.36 -7.58 9.45
C ALA A 278 -21.62 -8.15 8.04
N THR A 279 -22.79 -8.74 7.82
CA THR A 279 -23.22 -9.24 6.52
C THR A 279 -23.34 -8.09 5.50
N LYS A 280 -23.96 -6.97 5.89
CA LYS A 280 -24.06 -5.76 5.05
C LYS A 280 -22.68 -5.21 4.70
N ASN A 281 -21.75 -5.12 5.66
CA ASN A 281 -20.38 -4.69 5.43
C ASN A 281 -19.68 -5.60 4.42
N PHE A 282 -19.83 -6.92 4.56
CA PHE A 282 -19.29 -7.88 3.62
C PHE A 282 -19.91 -7.70 2.24
N GLN A 283 -21.23 -7.56 2.13
CA GLN A 283 -21.94 -7.36 0.88
C GLN A 283 -21.47 -6.09 0.16
N GLN A 284 -21.36 -4.95 0.87
CA GLN A 284 -20.88 -3.68 0.32
C GLN A 284 -19.44 -3.82 -0.21
N ARG A 285 -18.55 -4.45 0.55
CA ARG A 285 -17.16 -4.66 0.17
C ARG A 285 -17.00 -5.52 -1.10
N TYR A 286 -17.96 -6.42 -1.36
CA TYR A 286 -17.99 -7.26 -2.55
C TYR A 286 -18.91 -6.74 -3.68
N GLY A 287 -19.46 -5.54 -3.52
CA GLY A 287 -20.36 -4.93 -4.51
C GLY A 287 -21.70 -5.66 -4.66
N TYR A 288 -22.13 -6.38 -3.63
CA TYR A 288 -23.47 -6.98 -3.57
C TYR A 288 -24.49 -5.97 -3.01
N ILE A 289 -25.77 -6.26 -3.24
CA ILE A 289 -26.87 -5.54 -2.57
C ILE A 289 -26.77 -5.83 -1.07
N ASP A 290 -26.66 -4.79 -0.27
CA ASP A 290 -26.46 -4.82 1.18
C ASP A 290 -27.76 -5.02 1.97
N ASN A 291 -28.53 -6.03 1.60
CA ASN A 291 -29.81 -6.36 2.24
C ASN A 291 -29.66 -7.07 3.60
N GLY A 292 -28.44 -7.49 3.96
CA GLY A 292 -28.16 -8.19 5.23
C GLY A 292 -28.58 -9.67 5.24
N GLU A 293 -29.03 -10.22 4.11
CA GLU A 293 -29.39 -11.64 3.99
C GLU A 293 -28.21 -12.47 3.49
N ILE A 294 -28.10 -13.69 3.98
CA ILE A 294 -27.08 -14.65 3.53
C ILE A 294 -27.75 -15.75 2.70
N ASN A 295 -27.66 -15.63 1.40
CA ASN A 295 -28.16 -16.60 0.43
C ASN A 295 -27.05 -17.54 -0.07
N SER A 296 -27.41 -18.51 -0.91
CA SER A 296 -26.46 -19.49 -1.47
C SER A 296 -25.28 -18.83 -2.20
N LYS A 297 -25.51 -17.71 -2.91
CA LYS A 297 -24.44 -16.97 -3.61
C LYS A 297 -23.43 -16.41 -2.59
N LEU A 298 -23.91 -15.85 -1.48
CA LEU A 298 -23.05 -15.33 -0.43
C LEU A 298 -22.29 -16.43 0.29
N ILE A 299 -22.91 -17.60 0.53
CA ILE A 299 -22.21 -18.77 1.08
C ILE A 299 -21.10 -19.24 0.14
N THR A 300 -21.30 -19.24 -1.16
CA THR A 300 -20.24 -19.55 -2.14
C THR A 300 -19.07 -18.58 -2.02
N GLU A 301 -19.34 -17.29 -1.87
CA GLU A 301 -18.29 -16.27 -1.68
C GLU A 301 -17.58 -16.41 -0.32
N LEU A 302 -18.31 -16.69 0.76
CA LEU A 302 -17.72 -16.99 2.06
C LEU A 302 -16.83 -18.23 2.04
N ASN A 303 -17.15 -19.21 1.21
CA ASN A 303 -16.38 -20.43 1.02
C ASN A 303 -15.21 -20.30 0.04
N TYR A 304 -15.02 -19.12 -0.57
CA TYR A 304 -13.90 -18.93 -1.50
C TYR A 304 -12.57 -19.17 -0.78
N PRO A 305 -11.67 -20.04 -1.31
CA PRO A 305 -10.45 -20.45 -0.61
C PRO A 305 -9.54 -19.29 -0.24
N VAL A 306 -8.93 -19.34 0.95
CA VAL A 306 -8.01 -18.31 1.42
C VAL A 306 -6.78 -18.16 0.50
N SER A 307 -6.24 -19.27 0.01
CA SER A 307 -5.12 -19.27 -0.96
C SER A 307 -5.47 -18.50 -2.23
N LYS A 308 -6.71 -18.63 -2.73
CA LYS A 308 -7.18 -17.88 -3.91
C LYS A 308 -7.36 -16.39 -3.63
N LYS A 309 -7.73 -16.01 -2.39
CA LYS A 309 -7.75 -14.60 -1.98
C LYS A 309 -6.33 -14.03 -1.92
N ILE A 310 -5.35 -14.80 -1.43
CA ILE A 310 -3.93 -14.43 -1.43
C ILE A 310 -3.43 -14.21 -2.85
N GLU A 311 -3.68 -15.15 -3.77
CA GLU A 311 -3.32 -15.00 -5.20
C GLU A 311 -3.93 -13.72 -5.79
N GLN A 312 -5.20 -13.45 -5.52
CA GLN A 312 -5.91 -12.26 -6.00
C GLN A 312 -5.29 -10.96 -5.45
N ILE A 313 -4.90 -10.94 -4.18
CA ILE A 313 -4.21 -9.79 -3.56
C ILE A 313 -2.86 -9.58 -4.24
N ILE A 314 -2.06 -10.63 -4.44
CA ILE A 314 -0.73 -10.56 -5.08
C ILE A 314 -0.85 -10.01 -6.51
N VAL A 315 -1.82 -10.48 -7.30
CA VAL A 315 -2.08 -9.96 -8.65
C VAL A 315 -2.43 -8.47 -8.62
N ASN A 316 -3.24 -8.03 -7.65
CA ASN A 316 -3.58 -6.61 -7.54
C ASN A 316 -2.41 -5.76 -7.01
N MET A 317 -1.54 -6.30 -6.16
CA MET A 317 -0.29 -5.65 -5.78
C MET A 317 0.61 -5.46 -7.01
N GLU A 318 0.69 -6.46 -7.90
CA GLU A 318 1.43 -6.34 -9.15
C GLU A 318 0.86 -5.22 -10.04
N ARG A 319 -0.46 -5.13 -10.15
CA ARG A 319 -1.12 -4.02 -10.88
C ARG A 319 -0.77 -2.64 -10.30
N CYS A 320 -0.70 -2.53 -8.98
CA CYS A 320 -0.29 -1.28 -8.31
C CYS A 320 1.15 -0.86 -8.64
N ARG A 321 2.03 -1.79 -9.00
CA ARG A 321 3.41 -1.48 -9.44
C ARG A 321 3.43 -0.80 -10.80
N TRP A 322 2.46 -1.03 -11.67
CA TRP A 322 2.41 -0.47 -13.02
C TRP A 322 1.71 0.89 -13.08
N LEU A 323 0.75 1.09 -12.20
CA LEU A 323 0.01 2.34 -12.14
C LEU A 323 0.92 3.52 -11.75
N PRO A 324 0.60 4.75 -12.19
CA PRO A 324 1.26 5.95 -11.68
C PRO A 324 1.21 6.01 -10.16
N VAL A 325 2.29 6.49 -9.54
CA VAL A 325 2.40 6.61 -8.07
C VAL A 325 1.24 7.40 -7.48
N SER A 326 0.89 8.50 -8.14
CA SER A 326 -0.29 9.30 -7.82
C SER A 326 -0.94 9.80 -9.10
N LEU A 327 -2.24 9.74 -9.13
CA LEU A 327 -3.06 10.48 -10.08
C LEU A 327 -3.36 11.83 -9.43
N LYS A 328 -3.18 12.94 -10.14
CA LYS A 328 -3.43 14.30 -9.63
C LYS A 328 -4.37 15.05 -10.55
N GLY A 329 -5.21 15.90 -9.94
CA GLY A 329 -6.12 16.76 -10.66
C GLY A 329 -7.37 16.03 -11.13
N ASN A 330 -7.72 16.22 -12.40
CA ASN A 330 -8.93 15.63 -12.99
C ASN A 330 -8.55 14.39 -13.80
N TYR A 331 -9.17 13.26 -13.49
CA TYR A 331 -8.92 12.00 -14.17
C TYR A 331 -10.13 11.06 -14.13
N PHE A 332 -10.09 10.06 -14.98
CA PHE A 332 -11.09 9.00 -15.04
C PHE A 332 -10.48 7.65 -14.70
N ILE A 333 -11.26 6.82 -14.01
CA ILE A 333 -10.90 5.41 -13.74
C ILE A 333 -12.06 4.53 -14.19
N VAL A 334 -11.77 3.54 -15.02
CA VAL A 334 -12.70 2.45 -15.32
C VAL A 334 -12.30 1.24 -14.46
N ASN A 335 -13.16 0.88 -13.53
CA ASN A 335 -12.99 -0.35 -12.75
C ASN A 335 -13.74 -1.48 -13.47
N VAL A 336 -13.01 -2.20 -14.32
CA VAL A 336 -13.58 -3.27 -15.17
C VAL A 336 -14.25 -4.37 -14.32
N PRO A 337 -13.64 -4.89 -13.23
CA PRO A 337 -14.29 -5.88 -12.37
C PRO A 337 -15.57 -5.38 -11.66
N GLU A 338 -15.68 -4.09 -11.42
CA GLU A 338 -16.83 -3.46 -10.77
C GLU A 338 -17.91 -3.04 -11.76
N PHE A 339 -17.60 -3.04 -13.06
CA PHE A 339 -18.45 -2.47 -14.13
C PHE A 339 -18.77 -0.99 -13.90
N ARG A 340 -17.80 -0.22 -13.36
CA ARG A 340 -17.99 1.18 -13.01
C ARG A 340 -16.94 2.09 -13.62
N PHE A 341 -17.42 3.26 -14.02
CA PHE A 341 -16.62 4.41 -14.40
C PHE A 341 -16.67 5.43 -13.25
N HIS A 342 -15.54 5.97 -12.88
CA HIS A 342 -15.40 6.98 -11.84
C HIS A 342 -14.73 8.22 -12.42
N ALA A 343 -15.32 9.39 -12.19
CA ALA A 343 -14.73 10.67 -12.50
C ALA A 343 -14.25 11.35 -11.24
N PHE A 344 -13.01 11.82 -11.26
CA PHE A 344 -12.39 12.53 -10.15
C PHE A 344 -12.09 13.98 -10.58
N GLU A 345 -12.41 14.92 -9.70
CA GLU A 345 -12.07 16.33 -9.82
C GLU A 345 -11.27 16.74 -8.59
N ASN A 346 -10.06 17.29 -8.81
CA ASN A 346 -9.14 17.65 -7.74
C ASN A 346 -8.92 16.51 -6.72
N ASP A 347 -8.68 15.31 -7.23
CA ASP A 347 -8.49 14.06 -6.47
C ASP A 347 -9.69 13.59 -5.64
N SER A 348 -10.85 14.24 -5.76
CA SER A 348 -12.09 13.85 -5.11
C SER A 348 -13.03 13.17 -6.11
N LEU A 349 -13.71 12.10 -5.67
CA LEU A 349 -14.72 11.43 -6.50
C LEU A 349 -15.89 12.41 -6.75
N ALA A 350 -16.03 12.86 -8.00
CA ALA A 350 -17.11 13.75 -8.40
C ALA A 350 -18.40 12.97 -8.71
N TRP A 351 -18.30 11.93 -9.50
CA TRP A 351 -19.44 11.05 -9.82
C TRP A 351 -18.99 9.69 -10.34
N SER A 352 -19.93 8.75 -10.38
CA SER A 352 -19.74 7.40 -10.91
C SER A 352 -20.94 6.94 -11.72
N MET A 353 -20.69 6.07 -12.71
CA MET A 353 -21.76 5.46 -13.49
C MET A 353 -21.43 3.99 -13.80
N ASN A 354 -22.43 3.20 -14.10
CA ASN A 354 -22.24 1.85 -14.59
C ASN A 354 -21.74 1.88 -16.05
N VAL A 355 -20.89 0.95 -16.40
CA VAL A 355 -20.37 0.79 -17.77
C VAL A 355 -20.52 -0.65 -18.24
N VAL A 356 -20.63 -0.80 -19.55
CA VAL A 356 -20.53 -2.10 -20.19
C VAL A 356 -19.06 -2.38 -20.49
N VAL A 357 -18.57 -3.51 -20.05
CA VAL A 357 -17.21 -3.97 -20.32
C VAL A 357 -17.25 -5.22 -21.20
N GLY A 358 -16.13 -5.54 -21.83
CA GLY A 358 -16.02 -6.70 -22.71
C GLY A 358 -16.28 -8.03 -22.00
N THR A 359 -16.57 -9.03 -22.81
CA THR A 359 -16.74 -10.43 -22.37
C THR A 359 -15.47 -11.23 -22.65
N SER A 360 -15.45 -12.51 -22.28
CA SER A 360 -14.36 -13.41 -22.64
C SER A 360 -14.12 -13.55 -24.16
N LEU A 361 -15.15 -13.31 -24.97
CA LEU A 361 -15.05 -13.35 -26.45
C LEU A 361 -14.66 -12.00 -27.04
N ASN A 362 -15.16 -10.90 -26.47
CA ASN A 362 -14.88 -9.54 -26.91
C ASN A 362 -14.28 -8.77 -25.71
N LYS A 363 -12.99 -8.94 -25.50
CA LYS A 363 -12.30 -8.37 -24.33
C LYS A 363 -12.24 -6.84 -24.39
N THR A 364 -12.35 -6.20 -23.24
CA THR A 364 -11.96 -4.79 -23.10
C THR A 364 -10.43 -4.72 -23.10
N ALA A 365 -9.83 -3.89 -23.95
CA ALA A 365 -8.41 -3.57 -23.86
C ALA A 365 -8.13 -2.85 -22.51
N ILE A 366 -7.06 -3.20 -21.82
CA ILE A 366 -6.70 -2.66 -20.52
C ILE A 366 -5.35 -1.95 -20.61
#